data_f0d8c09d6201ff942ac5682fb7d1c339
#
_entry.id   f0d8c09d6201ff942ac5682fb7d1c339
#
_cell.length_a   1.000
_cell.length_b   1.000
_cell.length_c   1.000
_cell.angle_alpha   90.00
_cell.angle_beta   90.00
_cell.angle_gamma   90.00
#
_symmetry.space_group_name_H-M   'P 1'
#
loop_
_entity.id
_entity.type
_entity.pdbx_description
1 polymer ?
#
loop_
_entity_poly.entity_id
_entity_poly.type
_entity_poly.pdbx_seq_one_letter_code
_entity_poly.pdbx_strand_id
1 'polypeptide(L)'
;MRFHSDNSAELRYYNAPEQFFHRAAFSVTLDIGGENGDGVTAFGGSGKEFGPGGQGSGCKTATPCEQNFLSGMVYHRLSFWQDRIGWTVGGGVMHNPGRYLVLAPTGAATPGTPITGFDMNAGSKFDAWDASTTVQWMPNEQETWLIEFVHREASVPYFAGHGGVTSPDGYVTTTTPSGWRPDLVKTESKVIAALLVRF
;
A
#
# COMPACT_ATOMS: atom_id res chain seq x y z
N MET A 1 -8.53 2.36 23.76
CA MET A 1 -7.12 1.94 23.72
C MET A 1 -6.76 1.66 22.27
N ARG A 2 -5.61 2.18 21.79
CA ARG A 2 -5.08 1.91 20.44
C ARG A 2 -3.78 1.13 20.57
N PHE A 3 -3.60 0.14 19.72
CA PHE A 3 -2.40 -0.68 19.66
C PHE A 3 -1.91 -0.74 18.21
N HIS A 4 -0.59 -0.64 18.04
CA HIS A 4 0.09 -0.84 16.77
C HIS A 4 1.46 -1.48 17.03
N SER A 5 1.83 -2.47 16.25
CA SER A 5 3.11 -3.15 16.35
C SER A 5 3.66 -3.45 14.96
N ASP A 6 4.83 -2.90 14.68
CA ASP A 6 5.65 -3.19 13.52
C ASP A 6 6.77 -4.14 13.92
N ASN A 7 6.90 -5.23 13.22
CA ASN A 7 7.92 -6.24 13.48
C ASN A 7 8.65 -6.56 12.18
N SER A 8 9.97 -6.69 12.25
CA SER A 8 10.77 -7.10 11.12
C SER A 8 11.88 -8.06 11.54
N ALA A 9 12.21 -8.97 10.66
CA ALA A 9 13.33 -9.90 10.83
C ALA A 9 14.01 -10.16 9.50
N GLU A 10 15.32 -10.32 9.54
CA GLU A 10 16.13 -10.76 8.39
C GLU A 10 16.92 -12.01 8.77
N LEU A 11 16.87 -13.01 7.93
CA LEU A 11 17.68 -14.22 8.02
C LEU A 11 18.60 -14.32 6.81
N ARG A 12 19.89 -14.11 7.03
CA ARG A 12 20.93 -14.40 6.06
C ARG A 12 21.33 -15.87 6.22
N TYR A 13 20.94 -16.71 5.28
CA TYR A 13 21.14 -18.15 5.36
C TYR A 13 22.30 -18.65 4.49
N TYR A 14 22.80 -17.82 3.58
CA TYR A 14 23.95 -18.12 2.74
C TYR A 14 24.89 -16.92 2.67
N ASN A 15 26.20 -17.18 2.83
CA ASN A 15 27.24 -16.17 2.75
C ASN A 15 28.57 -16.82 2.33
N ALA A 16 28.99 -16.60 1.09
CA ALA A 16 30.20 -17.10 0.50
C ALA A 16 30.90 -15.99 -0.32
N PRO A 17 31.61 -15.06 0.33
CA PRO A 17 32.08 -13.80 -0.26
C PRO A 17 32.95 -13.96 -1.50
N GLU A 18 33.70 -15.07 -1.62
CA GLU A 18 34.61 -15.33 -2.74
C GLU A 18 33.91 -15.91 -3.98
N GLN A 19 32.61 -16.23 -3.87
CA GLN A 19 31.88 -16.83 -5.00
C GLN A 19 31.09 -15.77 -5.77
N PHE A 20 30.82 -16.04 -7.05
CA PHE A 20 29.97 -15.17 -7.88
C PHE A 20 28.56 -14.96 -7.26
N PHE A 21 27.88 -16.04 -6.90
CA PHE A 21 26.70 -16.00 -6.03
C PHE A 21 27.21 -16.10 -4.58
N HIS A 22 27.12 -15.02 -3.84
CA HIS A 22 27.79 -14.98 -2.56
C HIS A 22 26.88 -14.73 -1.36
N ARG A 23 25.64 -14.28 -1.57
CA ARG A 23 24.75 -14.03 -0.44
C ARG A 23 23.30 -14.29 -0.78
N ALA A 24 22.56 -14.86 0.20
CA ALA A 24 21.11 -14.96 0.16
C ALA A 24 20.51 -14.68 1.53
N ALA A 25 19.42 -13.94 1.52
CA ALA A 25 18.69 -13.57 2.72
C ALA A 25 17.18 -13.55 2.49
N PHE A 26 16.43 -13.90 3.53
CA PHE A 26 15.01 -13.61 3.64
C PHE A 26 14.80 -12.45 4.60
N SER A 27 13.88 -11.55 4.28
CA SER A 27 13.33 -10.58 5.22
C SER A 27 11.82 -10.72 5.29
N VAL A 28 11.31 -10.54 6.50
CA VAL A 28 9.88 -10.60 6.80
C VAL A 28 9.51 -9.36 7.59
N THR A 29 8.39 -8.74 7.24
CA THR A 29 7.76 -7.70 8.04
C THR A 29 6.35 -8.12 8.41
N LEU A 30 5.93 -7.80 9.62
CA LEU A 30 4.59 -8.02 10.12
C LEU A 30 4.11 -6.76 10.82
N ASP A 31 2.94 -6.28 10.41
CA ASP A 31 2.35 -5.06 10.90
C ASP A 31 0.92 -5.34 11.36
N ILE A 32 0.64 -5.07 12.62
CA ILE A 32 -0.63 -5.37 13.27
C ILE A 32 -1.09 -4.12 14.02
N GLY A 33 -2.34 -3.76 13.84
CA GLY A 33 -2.92 -2.67 14.61
C GLY A 33 -4.39 -2.87 14.91
N GLY A 34 -4.82 -2.22 15.97
CA GLY A 34 -6.22 -2.26 16.38
C GLY A 34 -6.56 -1.18 17.38
N GLU A 35 -7.85 -0.92 17.51
CA GLU A 35 -8.38 0.06 18.43
C GLU A 35 -9.68 -0.44 19.07
N ASN A 36 -9.79 -0.27 20.38
CA ASN A 36 -11.02 -0.49 21.13
C ASN A 36 -11.58 0.84 21.62
N GLY A 37 -12.88 1.03 21.46
CA GLY A 37 -13.58 2.19 21.98
C GLY A 37 -14.28 3.02 20.91
N ASP A 38 -14.82 4.14 21.34
CA ASP A 38 -15.56 5.09 20.51
C ASP A 38 -14.64 6.06 19.75
N GLY A 39 -13.39 5.69 19.58
CA GLY A 39 -12.41 6.50 18.84
C GLY A 39 -12.84 6.70 17.40
N VAL A 40 -12.65 7.90 16.91
CA VAL A 40 -12.90 8.25 15.52
C VAL A 40 -11.70 7.76 14.71
N THR A 41 -11.89 6.69 13.97
CA THR A 41 -11.01 6.41 12.84
C THR A 41 -11.47 7.24 11.64
N ALA A 42 -10.59 7.51 10.71
CA ALA A 42 -10.94 8.40 9.60
C ALA A 42 -12.09 7.86 8.74
N PHE A 43 -12.48 6.59 8.84
CA PHE A 43 -13.58 5.96 8.11
C PHE A 43 -14.53 5.12 8.97
N GLY A 44 -14.47 5.18 10.24
CA GLY A 44 -15.43 4.47 11.05
C GLY A 44 -14.97 4.41 12.48
N GLY A 45 -15.61 5.16 13.32
CA GLY A 45 -15.62 4.95 14.75
C GLY A 45 -16.73 3.98 15.09
N SER A 46 -16.58 3.29 16.19
CA SER A 46 -17.59 2.44 16.76
C SER A 46 -18.97 3.11 16.79
N GLY A 47 -19.86 2.64 15.96
CA GLY A 47 -21.28 2.98 16.00
C GLY A 47 -21.66 4.42 15.66
N LYS A 48 -20.74 5.29 15.27
CA LYS A 48 -21.04 6.64 14.83
C LYS A 48 -20.87 6.77 13.33
N GLU A 49 -21.84 7.37 12.71
CA GLU A 49 -21.91 7.61 11.29
C GLU A 49 -20.78 8.52 10.83
N PHE A 50 -20.01 8.06 9.84
CA PHE A 50 -18.93 8.82 9.24
C PHE A 50 -19.07 8.87 7.72
N GLY A 51 -19.08 10.05 7.16
CA GLY A 51 -19.11 10.28 5.72
C GLY A 51 -18.82 11.73 5.39
N PRO A 52 -18.70 12.08 4.11
CA PRO A 52 -18.62 13.46 3.68
C PRO A 52 -19.83 14.25 4.21
N GLY A 53 -19.59 15.23 5.07
CA GLY A 53 -20.63 15.98 5.73
C GLY A 53 -21.05 15.47 7.10
N GLY A 54 -20.32 14.52 7.70
CA GLY A 54 -20.56 14.02 9.05
C GLY A 54 -21.72 13.02 9.17
N GLN A 55 -22.19 12.52 8.05
CA GLN A 55 -23.20 11.46 7.97
C GLN A 55 -22.56 10.25 7.31
N GLY A 56 -21.90 9.41 8.08
CA GLY A 56 -21.40 8.15 7.63
C GLY A 56 -22.39 7.04 7.93
N SER A 57 -22.43 6.05 7.09
CA SER A 57 -22.98 4.76 7.47
C SER A 57 -22.03 4.18 8.52
N GLY A 58 -22.24 4.57 9.78
CA GLY A 58 -21.49 4.00 10.89
C GLY A 58 -21.62 2.50 10.89
N CYS A 59 -20.70 1.86 11.52
CA CYS A 59 -20.84 0.46 11.87
C CYS A 59 -22.12 0.34 12.66
N LYS A 60 -23.10 -0.32 12.07
CA LYS A 60 -24.42 -0.49 12.70
C LYS A 60 -24.23 -1.17 14.04
N THR A 61 -24.97 -0.74 15.04
CA THR A 61 -24.92 -1.23 16.42
C THR A 61 -25.02 -2.74 16.58
N ALA A 62 -25.50 -3.46 15.57
CA ALA A 62 -25.58 -4.92 15.54
C ALA A 62 -24.30 -5.62 15.04
N THR A 63 -23.38 -4.89 14.43
CA THR A 63 -22.12 -5.44 13.93
C THR A 63 -21.04 -4.43 14.25
N PRO A 64 -20.27 -4.62 15.34
CA PRO A 64 -19.17 -3.72 15.66
C PRO A 64 -18.19 -3.68 14.50
N CYS A 65 -17.75 -2.49 14.14
CA CYS A 65 -16.70 -2.34 13.14
C CYS A 65 -15.44 -3.03 13.64
N GLU A 66 -14.87 -3.82 12.79
CA GLU A 66 -13.56 -4.38 13.04
C GLU A 66 -12.50 -3.30 12.84
N GLN A 67 -12.09 -2.71 13.95
CA GLN A 67 -11.10 -1.66 14.00
C GLN A 67 -9.69 -2.27 14.13
N ASN A 68 -9.32 -3.10 13.16
CA ASN A 68 -8.02 -3.75 13.15
C ASN A 68 -7.51 -3.94 11.71
N PHE A 69 -6.22 -4.16 11.60
CA PHE A 69 -5.58 -4.59 10.36
C PHE A 69 -4.43 -5.54 10.66
N LEU A 70 -4.12 -6.35 9.69
CA LEU A 70 -2.97 -7.23 9.66
C LEU A 70 -2.33 -7.12 8.29
N SER A 71 -1.04 -6.82 8.23
CA SER A 71 -0.25 -6.89 7.00
C SER A 71 1.05 -7.65 7.21
N GLY A 72 1.54 -8.25 6.15
CA GLY A 72 2.81 -8.93 6.17
C GLY A 72 3.45 -8.94 4.80
N MET A 73 4.78 -8.85 4.78
CA MET A 73 5.58 -8.89 3.56
C MET A 73 6.73 -9.87 3.74
N VAL A 74 7.07 -10.58 2.68
CA VAL A 74 8.23 -11.47 2.62
C VAL A 74 9.04 -11.14 1.38
N TYR A 75 10.34 -10.98 1.57
CA TYR A 75 11.27 -10.73 0.49
C TYR A 75 12.43 -11.70 0.55
N HIS A 76 12.85 -12.18 -0.62
CA HIS A 76 14.03 -12.98 -0.81
C HIS A 76 15.03 -12.22 -1.67
N ARG A 77 16.19 -11.92 -1.12
CA ARG A 77 17.27 -11.21 -1.80
C ARG A 77 18.45 -12.15 -2.10
N LEU A 78 18.87 -12.13 -3.33
CA LEU A 78 20.08 -12.78 -3.82
C LEU A 78 21.11 -11.72 -4.22
N SER A 79 22.35 -11.92 -3.87
CA SER A 79 23.46 -11.02 -4.21
C SER A 79 24.53 -11.77 -4.98
N PHE A 80 25.00 -11.13 -6.04
CA PHE A 80 25.99 -11.67 -6.95
C PHE A 80 27.14 -10.69 -7.17
N TRP A 81 28.28 -11.22 -7.60
CA TRP A 81 29.45 -10.46 -8.03
C TRP A 81 29.84 -9.37 -7.02
N GLN A 82 30.17 -9.80 -5.80
CA GLN A 82 30.60 -8.90 -4.70
C GLN A 82 29.58 -7.76 -4.43
N ASP A 83 28.32 -8.12 -4.37
CA ASP A 83 27.17 -7.20 -4.19
C ASP A 83 26.90 -6.23 -5.36
N ARG A 84 27.61 -6.34 -6.49
CA ARG A 84 27.34 -5.46 -7.64
C ARG A 84 26.02 -5.74 -8.34
N ILE A 85 25.48 -6.94 -8.18
CA ILE A 85 24.16 -7.30 -8.69
C ILE A 85 23.32 -7.81 -7.53
N GLY A 86 22.16 -7.22 -7.36
CA GLY A 86 21.13 -7.67 -6.42
C GLY A 86 19.86 -8.08 -7.18
N TRP A 87 19.28 -9.19 -6.79
CA TRP A 87 17.95 -9.60 -7.25
C TRP A 87 17.07 -9.86 -6.04
N THR A 88 15.94 -9.17 -5.97
CA THR A 88 14.97 -9.32 -4.89
C THR A 88 13.65 -9.72 -5.49
N VAL A 89 13.01 -10.71 -4.93
CA VAL A 89 11.63 -11.10 -5.22
C VAL A 89 10.86 -11.12 -3.91
N GLY A 90 9.61 -10.75 -3.97
CA GLY A 90 8.77 -10.78 -2.77
C GLY A 90 7.38 -10.26 -3.02
N GLY A 91 6.66 -10.11 -1.94
CA GLY A 91 5.31 -9.61 -1.96
C GLY A 91 4.71 -9.58 -0.58
N GLY A 92 3.51 -9.07 -0.51
CA GLY A 92 2.81 -8.91 0.74
C GLY A 92 1.31 -9.03 0.62
N VAL A 93 0.68 -9.11 1.78
CA VAL A 93 -0.76 -9.12 1.94
C VAL A 93 -1.17 -8.12 3.00
N MET A 94 -2.33 -7.53 2.82
CA MET A 94 -2.97 -6.67 3.81
C MET A 94 -4.42 -7.09 3.97
N HIS A 95 -4.82 -7.29 5.20
CA HIS A 95 -6.19 -7.54 5.61
C HIS A 95 -6.66 -6.44 6.55
N ASN A 96 -7.67 -5.69 6.13
CA ASN A 96 -8.26 -4.59 6.89
C ASN A 96 -9.80 -4.71 6.81
N PRO A 97 -10.40 -5.54 7.67
CA PRO A 97 -11.78 -5.95 7.53
C PRO A 97 -12.78 -4.80 7.69
N GLY A 98 -12.45 -3.80 8.49
CA GLY A 98 -13.29 -2.64 8.74
C GLY A 98 -12.76 -1.32 8.18
N ARG A 99 -11.74 -1.36 7.32
CA ARG A 99 -11.02 -0.15 6.85
C ARG A 99 -10.59 0.74 7.99
N TYR A 100 -10.04 0.13 9.00
CA TYR A 100 -9.62 0.80 10.22
C TYR A 100 -8.65 1.96 9.96
N LEU A 101 -7.64 1.75 9.15
CA LEU A 101 -6.80 2.82 8.64
C LEU A 101 -7.32 3.29 7.29
N VAL A 102 -7.33 4.59 7.10
CA VAL A 102 -7.76 5.20 5.85
C VAL A 102 -6.86 4.77 4.73
N LEU A 103 -7.43 4.08 3.78
CA LEU A 103 -6.81 3.79 2.52
C LEU A 103 -7.60 4.54 1.45
N ALA A 104 -7.28 5.81 1.27
CA ALA A 104 -7.84 6.59 0.19
C ALA A 104 -7.05 6.31 -1.09
N PRO A 105 -7.71 6.03 -2.21
CA PRO A 105 -7.02 5.85 -3.48
C PRO A 105 -6.33 7.14 -3.91
N THR A 106 -5.25 6.99 -4.66
CA THR A 106 -4.51 8.12 -5.24
C THR A 106 -5.47 8.96 -6.11
N GLY A 107 -5.41 10.28 -5.98
CA GLY A 107 -6.33 11.19 -6.66
C GLY A 107 -7.69 11.32 -5.98
N ALA A 108 -7.82 10.78 -4.78
CA ALA A 108 -8.92 11.09 -3.90
C ALA A 108 -9.04 12.60 -3.77
N ALA A 109 -10.19 13.10 -4.16
CA ALA A 109 -10.45 14.51 -4.25
C ALA A 109 -10.27 15.24 -2.91
N THR A 110 -10.18 16.53 -3.00
CA THR A 110 -10.22 17.49 -1.90
C THR A 110 -11.14 17.07 -0.76
N PRO A 111 -10.79 17.39 0.49
CA PRO A 111 -11.66 17.13 1.64
C PRO A 111 -13.11 17.51 1.38
N GLY A 112 -14.01 16.56 1.54
CA GLY A 112 -15.46 16.77 1.35
C GLY A 112 -16.03 16.34 -0.01
N THR A 113 -15.21 15.91 -0.96
CA THR A 113 -15.72 15.36 -2.24
C THR A 113 -15.75 13.85 -2.19
N PRO A 114 -16.91 13.20 -2.39
CA PRO A 114 -16.97 11.74 -2.47
C PRO A 114 -16.12 11.22 -3.62
N ILE A 115 -15.26 10.24 -3.34
CA ILE A 115 -14.54 9.52 -4.39
C ILE A 115 -15.55 8.59 -5.04
N THR A 116 -16.06 9.01 -6.17
CA THR A 116 -17.06 8.22 -6.90
C THR A 116 -16.42 6.92 -7.39
N GLY A 117 -17.04 5.80 -7.05
CA GLY A 117 -16.57 4.47 -7.42
C GLY A 117 -15.75 3.77 -6.33
N PHE A 118 -15.31 4.50 -5.31
CA PHE A 118 -14.71 3.90 -4.13
C PHE A 118 -15.80 3.69 -3.06
N ASP A 119 -15.91 2.48 -2.55
CA ASP A 119 -16.85 2.20 -1.47
C ASP A 119 -16.34 2.84 -0.18
N MET A 120 -17.04 3.90 0.25
CA MET A 120 -16.72 4.67 1.45
C MET A 120 -17.39 4.12 2.70
N ASN A 121 -18.11 3.01 2.61
CA ASN A 121 -18.78 2.45 3.78
C ASN A 121 -17.76 1.99 4.81
N ALA A 122 -17.86 2.50 6.00
CA ALA A 122 -17.21 1.94 7.16
C ALA A 122 -17.63 0.47 7.32
N GLY A 123 -16.72 -0.40 7.67
CA GLY A 123 -16.99 -1.83 7.76
C GLY A 123 -16.88 -2.61 6.44
N SER A 124 -16.78 -1.94 5.31
CA SER A 124 -16.38 -2.62 4.08
C SER A 124 -14.90 -3.01 4.17
N LYS A 125 -14.62 -4.27 3.93
CA LYS A 125 -13.24 -4.77 4.01
C LYS A 125 -12.35 -4.17 2.91
N PHE A 126 -11.09 -4.03 3.22
CA PHE A 126 -10.03 -3.77 2.27
C PHE A 126 -8.98 -4.87 2.39
N ASP A 127 -8.96 -5.76 1.43
CA ASP A 127 -7.92 -6.77 1.29
C ASP A 127 -7.08 -6.40 0.07
N ALA A 128 -5.77 -6.51 0.20
CA ALA A 128 -4.84 -6.26 -0.90
C ALA A 128 -3.67 -7.24 -0.84
N TRP A 129 -3.07 -7.47 -2.00
CA TRP A 129 -1.79 -8.16 -2.09
C TRP A 129 -0.93 -7.53 -3.17
N ASP A 130 0.37 -7.73 -3.05
CA ASP A 130 1.33 -7.37 -4.08
C ASP A 130 2.36 -8.47 -4.30
N ALA A 131 3.00 -8.41 -5.47
CA ALA A 131 4.21 -9.17 -5.78
C ALA A 131 5.15 -8.29 -6.59
N SER A 132 6.42 -8.37 -6.29
CA SER A 132 7.44 -7.59 -6.98
C SER A 132 8.70 -8.40 -7.27
N THR A 133 9.42 -7.95 -8.29
CA THR A 133 10.77 -8.39 -8.59
C THR A 133 11.63 -7.19 -8.96
N THR A 134 12.78 -7.07 -8.31
CA THR A 134 13.69 -5.93 -8.48
C THR A 134 15.08 -6.43 -8.81
N VAL A 135 15.66 -5.94 -9.89
CA VAL A 135 17.08 -6.12 -10.22
C VAL A 135 17.79 -4.80 -9.94
N GLN A 136 18.92 -4.90 -9.22
CA GLN A 136 19.79 -3.79 -8.90
C GLN A 136 21.16 -4.04 -9.50
N TRP A 137 21.73 -3.01 -10.11
CA TRP A 137 23.12 -3.00 -10.56
C TRP A 137 23.87 -1.86 -9.89
N MET A 138 24.96 -2.20 -9.20
CA MET A 138 25.80 -1.31 -8.40
C MET A 138 27.23 -1.36 -8.95
N PRO A 139 27.55 -0.62 -10.03
CA PRO A 139 28.86 -0.65 -10.66
C PRO A 139 29.98 -0.15 -9.73
N ASN A 140 29.65 0.74 -8.81
CA ASN A 140 30.53 1.32 -7.79
C ASN A 140 29.72 1.66 -6.54
N GLU A 141 30.38 2.21 -5.52
CA GLU A 141 29.74 2.56 -4.23
C GLU A 141 28.81 3.77 -4.32
N GLN A 142 28.97 4.59 -5.34
CA GLN A 142 28.19 5.82 -5.52
C GLN A 142 26.91 5.63 -6.33
N GLU A 143 26.82 4.58 -7.15
CA GLU A 143 25.74 4.43 -8.10
C GLU A 143 24.95 3.13 -7.87
N THR A 144 23.64 3.24 -7.88
CA THR A 144 22.73 2.10 -7.91
C THR A 144 21.66 2.32 -8.96
N TRP A 145 21.65 1.48 -9.96
CA TRP A 145 20.60 1.37 -10.96
C TRP A 145 19.60 0.30 -10.54
N LEU A 146 18.33 0.56 -10.65
CA LEU A 146 17.32 -0.45 -10.37
C LEU A 146 16.22 -0.47 -11.42
N ILE A 147 15.71 -1.66 -11.68
CA ILE A 147 14.47 -1.89 -12.42
C ILE A 147 13.60 -2.81 -11.56
N GLU A 148 12.39 -2.38 -11.31
CA GLU A 148 11.40 -3.14 -10.55
C GLU A 148 10.13 -3.34 -11.36
N PHE A 149 9.60 -4.55 -11.37
CA PHE A 149 8.23 -4.85 -11.78
C PHE A 149 7.40 -5.11 -10.53
N VAL A 150 6.23 -4.48 -10.45
CA VAL A 150 5.27 -4.65 -9.36
C VAL A 150 3.91 -4.96 -9.95
N HIS A 151 3.24 -5.96 -9.37
CA HIS A 151 1.83 -6.23 -9.58
C HIS A 151 1.09 -6.13 -8.24
N ARG A 152 -0.06 -5.48 -8.25
CA ARG A 152 -0.91 -5.26 -7.05
C ARG A 152 -2.36 -5.54 -7.37
N GLU A 153 -3.07 -6.07 -6.39
CA GLU A 153 -4.52 -6.26 -6.47
C GLU A 153 -5.18 -5.87 -5.15
N ALA A 154 -6.33 -5.22 -5.24
CA ALA A 154 -7.17 -4.87 -4.09
C ALA A 154 -8.59 -5.42 -4.26
N SER A 155 -9.26 -5.69 -3.15
CA SER A 155 -10.64 -6.18 -3.13
C SER A 155 -11.65 -5.19 -3.71
N VAL A 156 -11.27 -3.91 -3.73
CA VAL A 156 -12.06 -2.79 -4.26
C VAL A 156 -11.28 -2.01 -5.32
N PRO A 157 -11.93 -1.26 -6.23
CA PRO A 157 -11.24 -0.34 -7.12
C PRO A 157 -10.43 0.68 -6.32
N TYR A 158 -9.10 0.66 -6.47
CA TYR A 158 -8.18 1.43 -5.65
C TYR A 158 -7.06 2.11 -6.46
N PHE A 159 -6.62 1.48 -7.53
CA PHE A 159 -5.51 1.96 -8.36
C PHE A 159 -6.01 2.80 -9.53
N ALA A 160 -5.13 3.63 -10.08
CA ALA A 160 -5.45 4.45 -11.25
C ALA A 160 -5.62 3.58 -12.50
N GLY A 161 -6.76 3.73 -13.16
CA GLY A 161 -7.02 3.15 -14.48
C GLY A 161 -6.53 4.05 -15.62
N HIS A 162 -6.78 3.62 -16.85
CA HIS A 162 -6.34 4.34 -18.06
C HIS A 162 -6.96 5.73 -18.22
N GLY A 163 -8.16 5.94 -17.68
CA GLY A 163 -8.85 7.24 -17.68
C GLY A 163 -8.25 8.26 -16.73
N GLY A 164 -7.31 7.84 -15.87
CA GLY A 164 -6.63 8.70 -14.91
C GLY A 164 -7.46 9.01 -13.67
N VAL A 165 -6.80 9.60 -12.69
CA VAL A 165 -7.38 9.95 -11.38
C VAL A 165 -7.27 11.44 -11.05
N THR A 166 -6.68 12.22 -11.96
CA THR A 166 -6.56 13.67 -11.83
C THR A 166 -7.66 14.34 -12.64
N SER A 167 -8.40 15.26 -12.01
CA SER A 167 -9.40 16.08 -12.70
C SER A 167 -8.78 16.83 -13.88
N PRO A 168 -9.49 16.97 -15.01
CA PRO A 168 -9.01 17.77 -16.16
C PRO A 168 -8.63 19.21 -15.79
N ASP A 169 -9.26 19.78 -14.77
CA ASP A 169 -8.95 21.14 -14.27
C ASP A 169 -7.77 21.14 -13.28
N GLY A 170 -7.16 19.97 -13.07
CA GLY A 170 -6.13 19.80 -12.05
C GLY A 170 -6.69 20.01 -10.64
N TYR A 171 -5.80 20.42 -9.72
CA TYR A 171 -6.19 20.76 -8.34
C TYR A 171 -6.39 22.28 -8.15
N VAL A 172 -6.55 23.02 -9.25
CA VAL A 172 -6.60 24.49 -9.23
C VAL A 172 -7.97 25.01 -8.81
N THR A 173 -9.03 24.22 -8.98
CA THR A 173 -10.39 24.59 -8.59
C THR A 173 -10.91 23.70 -7.47
N THR A 174 -11.69 24.29 -6.56
CA THR A 174 -12.36 23.56 -5.47
C THR A 174 -13.59 22.76 -5.94
N THR A 175 -13.94 22.88 -7.22
CA THR A 175 -15.11 22.23 -7.82
C THR A 175 -14.66 21.26 -8.90
N THR A 176 -15.03 19.99 -8.74
CA THR A 176 -14.82 18.97 -9.77
C THR A 176 -15.72 19.26 -10.97
N PRO A 177 -15.23 19.18 -12.22
CA PRO A 177 -16.07 19.35 -13.40
C PRO A 177 -17.27 18.40 -13.36
N SER A 178 -18.42 18.92 -13.78
CA SER A 178 -19.67 18.13 -13.80
C SER A 178 -19.48 16.87 -14.65
N GLY A 179 -19.74 15.70 -14.04
CA GLY A 179 -19.66 14.42 -14.71
C GLY A 179 -18.29 13.76 -14.74
N TRP A 180 -17.23 14.44 -14.32
CA TRP A 180 -15.92 13.80 -14.19
C TRP A 180 -15.88 12.86 -12.97
N ARG A 181 -15.21 11.72 -13.16
CA ARG A 181 -14.98 10.73 -12.10
C ARG A 181 -13.57 10.14 -12.29
N PRO A 182 -12.84 9.88 -11.20
CA PRO A 182 -11.59 9.14 -11.30
C PRO A 182 -11.86 7.73 -11.85
N ASP A 183 -11.02 7.28 -12.78
CA ASP A 183 -11.02 5.90 -13.24
C ASP A 183 -10.22 5.05 -12.26
N LEU A 184 -10.92 4.27 -11.44
CA LEU A 184 -10.31 3.38 -10.46
C LEU A 184 -10.49 1.93 -10.87
N VAL A 185 -9.41 1.16 -10.75
CA VAL A 185 -9.35 -0.27 -11.05
C VAL A 185 -8.86 -1.07 -9.85
N LYS A 186 -9.12 -2.37 -9.84
CA LYS A 186 -8.69 -3.27 -8.75
C LYS A 186 -7.25 -3.71 -8.85
N THR A 187 -6.67 -3.65 -10.04
CA THR A 187 -5.34 -4.19 -10.32
C THR A 187 -4.43 -3.11 -10.89
N GLU A 188 -3.17 -3.16 -10.52
CA GLU A 188 -2.12 -2.32 -11.08
C GLU A 188 -0.90 -3.17 -11.42
N SER A 189 -0.32 -2.95 -12.60
CA SER A 189 1.02 -3.44 -12.93
C SER A 189 1.86 -2.29 -13.41
N LYS A 190 3.07 -2.17 -12.88
CA LYS A 190 3.98 -1.10 -13.27
C LYS A 190 5.43 -1.55 -13.29
N VAL A 191 6.22 -0.86 -14.11
CA VAL A 191 7.67 -0.93 -14.14
C VAL A 191 8.22 0.38 -13.59
N ILE A 192 9.16 0.27 -12.68
CA ILE A 192 9.86 1.40 -12.08
C ILE A 192 11.33 1.29 -12.46
N ALA A 193 11.92 2.35 -13.01
CA ALA A 193 13.36 2.48 -13.19
C ALA A 193 13.86 3.63 -12.34
N ALA A 194 14.95 3.44 -11.61
CA ALA A 194 15.53 4.48 -10.78
C ALA A 194 17.06 4.42 -10.79
N LEU A 195 17.67 5.58 -10.60
CA LEU A 195 19.09 5.77 -10.36
C LEU A 195 19.26 6.49 -9.01
N LEU A 196 20.00 5.86 -8.12
CA LEU A 196 20.44 6.46 -6.87
C LEU A 196 21.93 6.83 -7.01
N VAL A 197 22.25 8.11 -6.74
CA VAL A 197 23.63 8.61 -6.70
C VAL A 197 23.95 9.13 -5.31
N ARG A 198 25.07 8.70 -4.74
CA ARG A 198 25.59 9.16 -3.44
C ARG A 198 26.81 10.04 -3.66
N PHE A 199 26.86 11.18 -2.98
CA PHE A 199 27.94 12.17 -3.04
C PHE A 199 28.79 12.10 -1.77
#